data_3d6256a5836ac7cd01992dd6dd557c9a
#
_entry.id   3d6256a5836ac7cd01992dd6dd557c9a
#
_cell.length_a   1.000
_cell.length_b   1.000
_cell.length_c   1.000
_cell.angle_alpha   90.00
_cell.angle_beta   90.00
_cell.angle_gamma   90.00
#
_symmetry.space_group_name_H-M   'P 1'
#
loop_
_entity.id
_entity.type
_entity.pdbx_description
1 polymer ?
#
loop_
_entity_poly.entity_id
_entity_poly.type
_entity_poly.pdbx_seq_one_letter_code
_entity_poly.pdbx_strand_id
1 'polypeptide(L)'
;MSGKDKLGTLLGGAPSKLGTADAGGDSRPYAVVFVARSGQSSAFHSHFPEIVALATRAQPCEKPIRLVGFSKACEDRLSAALGIPRVSSVALREDAPHAKGLVDFVREHVAPVEISWLREAQSGKFLETKIDGVPTKVGTKKPRVS
;
A
#
# COMPACT_ATOMS: atom_id res chain seq x y z
N MET A 1 20.75 -20.17 -19.64
CA MET A 1 21.39 -18.91 -19.33
C MET A 1 20.33 -17.89 -18.95
N SER A 2 20.53 -17.17 -17.91
CA SER A 2 19.86 -15.92 -17.56
C SER A 2 18.38 -15.93 -17.16
N GLY A 3 17.71 -17.05 -16.99
CA GLY A 3 16.36 -17.06 -16.39
C GLY A 3 16.33 -16.59 -14.94
N LYS A 4 17.45 -16.76 -14.22
CA LYS A 4 17.59 -16.35 -12.82
C LYS A 4 17.75 -14.83 -12.65
N ASP A 5 18.40 -14.17 -13.59
CA ASP A 5 18.64 -12.73 -13.52
C ASP A 5 17.37 -11.91 -13.79
N LYS A 6 16.51 -12.41 -14.69
CA LYS A 6 15.20 -11.79 -14.95
C LYS A 6 14.24 -11.91 -13.78
N LEU A 7 14.26 -13.03 -13.06
CA LEU A 7 13.46 -13.23 -11.85
C LEU A 7 13.94 -12.33 -10.71
N GLY A 8 15.24 -12.16 -10.54
CA GLY A 8 15.81 -11.26 -9.55
C GLY A 8 15.41 -9.80 -9.78
N THR A 9 15.36 -9.39 -11.03
CA THR A 9 14.93 -8.02 -11.43
C THR A 9 13.43 -7.82 -11.26
N LEU A 10 12.62 -8.84 -11.52
CA LEU A 10 11.17 -8.79 -11.36
C LEU A 10 10.70 -8.77 -9.91
N LEU A 11 11.43 -9.44 -9.03
CA LEU A 11 11.09 -9.56 -7.62
C LEU A 11 11.57 -8.38 -6.77
N GLY A 12 12.13 -7.37 -7.38
CA GLY A 12 12.37 -6.10 -6.72
C GLY A 12 13.46 -6.10 -5.66
N GLY A 13 14.41 -6.98 -5.78
CA GLY A 13 15.62 -6.86 -5.01
C GLY A 13 15.67 -7.65 -3.71
N ALA A 14 16.89 -7.85 -3.27
CA ALA A 14 17.23 -8.53 -2.04
C ALA A 14 16.55 -7.84 -0.84
N PRO A 15 15.99 -8.60 0.09
CA PRO A 15 15.27 -8.06 1.25
C PRO A 15 16.17 -7.31 2.25
N SER A 16 17.45 -7.29 2.03
CA SER A 16 18.44 -6.73 2.96
C SER A 16 18.74 -5.25 2.78
N LYS A 17 18.17 -4.62 1.78
CA LYS A 17 18.29 -3.16 1.63
C LYS A 17 16.94 -2.50 1.82
N LEU A 18 16.61 -2.23 3.06
CA LEU A 18 15.81 -1.07 3.43
C LEU A 18 16.66 0.16 3.05
N GLY A 19 17.04 0.23 1.80
CA GLY A 19 17.77 1.35 1.24
C GLY A 19 16.78 2.45 1.00
N THR A 20 17.08 3.59 1.55
CA THR A 20 16.70 4.88 1.02
C THR A 20 16.14 4.74 -0.38
N ALA A 21 14.89 5.13 -0.55
CA ALA A 21 14.29 5.25 -1.86
C ALA A 21 15.28 6.00 -2.74
N ASP A 22 15.93 5.26 -3.62
CA ASP A 22 16.79 5.84 -4.61
C ASP A 22 15.89 6.70 -5.49
N ALA A 23 16.02 8.00 -5.38
CA ALA A 23 15.25 8.95 -6.16
C ALA A 23 15.51 8.85 -7.68
N GLY A 24 16.41 7.95 -8.08
CA GLY A 24 16.65 7.52 -9.46
C GLY A 24 15.92 6.22 -9.82
N GLY A 25 14.99 5.78 -8.96
CA GLY A 25 14.26 4.53 -9.13
C GLY A 25 13.52 4.46 -10.45
N ASP A 26 13.62 3.29 -11.02
CA ASP A 26 12.90 2.81 -12.17
C ASP A 26 11.44 3.33 -12.15
N SER A 27 11.17 4.33 -12.97
CA SER A 27 9.89 5.05 -13.00
C SER A 27 8.74 4.25 -13.62
N ARG A 28 8.93 2.92 -13.79
CA ARG A 28 7.89 2.06 -14.33
C ARG A 28 6.71 1.93 -13.36
N PRO A 29 5.48 2.18 -13.82
CA PRO A 29 4.32 2.17 -12.96
C PRO A 29 3.94 0.76 -12.48
N TYR A 30 3.32 0.71 -11.32
CA TYR A 30 2.69 -0.51 -10.80
C TYR A 30 1.25 -0.62 -11.27
N ALA A 31 0.81 -1.85 -11.52
CA ALA A 31 -0.56 -2.15 -11.95
C ALA A 31 -1.42 -2.69 -10.80
N VAL A 32 -0.89 -3.62 -10.03
CA VAL A 32 -1.63 -4.35 -9.00
C VAL A 32 -0.76 -4.59 -7.77
N VAL A 33 -1.35 -4.48 -6.60
CA VAL A 33 -0.76 -4.89 -5.33
C VAL A 33 -1.61 -6.01 -4.74
N PHE A 34 -0.99 -7.15 -4.50
CA PHE A 34 -1.61 -8.31 -3.86
C PHE A 34 -1.18 -8.37 -2.39
N VAL A 35 -2.12 -8.58 -1.48
CA VAL A 35 -1.88 -8.61 -0.03
C VAL A 35 -2.48 -9.87 0.59
N ALA A 36 -1.72 -10.53 1.46
CA ALA A 36 -2.19 -11.69 2.19
C ALA A 36 -3.33 -11.32 3.15
N ARG A 37 -4.47 -12.00 3.04
CA ARG A 37 -5.66 -11.75 3.89
C ARG A 37 -5.56 -12.39 5.26
N SER A 38 -4.77 -13.42 5.40
CA SER A 38 -4.66 -14.21 6.63
C SER A 38 -3.32 -14.02 7.33
N GLY A 39 -3.31 -14.20 8.64
CA GLY A 39 -2.09 -14.19 9.43
C GLY A 39 -1.42 -12.82 9.62
N GLN A 40 -2.10 -11.74 9.26
CA GLN A 40 -1.65 -10.37 9.48
C GLN A 40 -2.60 -9.65 10.42
N SER A 41 -2.08 -8.65 11.15
CA SER A 41 -2.90 -7.82 12.02
C SER A 41 -3.83 -6.89 11.23
N SER A 42 -4.92 -6.44 11.85
CA SER A 42 -5.79 -5.42 11.26
C SER A 42 -5.06 -4.11 10.95
N ALA A 43 -4.09 -3.74 11.79
CA ALA A 43 -3.24 -2.58 11.56
C ALA A 43 -2.42 -2.70 10.27
N PHE A 44 -1.89 -3.88 9.97
CA PHE A 44 -1.20 -4.15 8.70
C PHE A 44 -2.12 -3.92 7.50
N HIS A 45 -3.34 -4.43 7.55
CA HIS A 45 -4.30 -4.30 6.45
C HIS A 45 -4.82 -2.88 6.27
N SER A 46 -5.01 -2.14 7.36
CA SER A 46 -5.62 -0.80 7.34
C SER A 46 -4.82 0.24 6.55
N HIS A 47 -3.51 0.06 6.45
CA HIS A 47 -2.63 1.01 5.76
C HIS A 47 -2.58 0.83 4.24
N PHE A 48 -2.86 -0.36 3.73
CA PHE A 48 -2.72 -0.64 2.30
C PHE A 48 -3.61 0.20 1.39
N PRO A 49 -4.89 0.44 1.68
CA PRO A 49 -5.72 1.29 0.84
C PRO A 49 -5.15 2.70 0.66
N GLU A 50 -4.67 3.30 1.74
CA GLU A 50 -4.08 4.64 1.72
C GLU A 50 -2.77 4.67 0.93
N ILE A 51 -1.89 3.70 1.18
CA ILE A 51 -0.61 3.57 0.46
C ILE A 51 -0.86 3.40 -1.04
N VAL A 52 -1.79 2.54 -1.44
CA VAL A 52 -2.12 2.29 -2.83
C VAL A 52 -2.73 3.52 -3.50
N ALA A 53 -3.62 4.23 -2.82
CA ALA A 53 -4.22 5.46 -3.33
C ALA A 53 -3.18 6.57 -3.52
N LEU A 54 -2.28 6.75 -2.57
CA LEU A 54 -1.18 7.71 -2.67
C LEU A 54 -0.18 7.33 -3.77
N ALA A 55 0.18 6.06 -3.86
CA ALA A 55 1.07 5.55 -4.91
C ALA A 55 0.47 5.73 -6.31
N THR A 56 -0.84 5.52 -6.46
CA THR A 56 -1.56 5.76 -7.72
C THR A 56 -1.40 7.21 -8.18
N ARG A 57 -1.40 8.15 -7.27
CA ARG A 57 -1.22 9.57 -7.59
C ARG A 57 0.21 9.95 -7.90
N ALA A 58 1.14 9.30 -7.22
CA ALA A 58 2.57 9.60 -7.37
C ALA A 58 3.16 9.04 -8.65
N GLN A 59 2.58 7.98 -9.22
CA GLN A 59 3.11 7.38 -10.44
C GLN A 59 2.72 8.16 -11.70
N PRO A 60 3.57 8.13 -12.74
CA PRO A 60 3.35 8.90 -13.98
C PRO A 60 2.31 8.27 -14.92
N CYS A 61 1.50 7.37 -14.43
CA CYS A 61 0.50 6.63 -15.21
C CYS A 61 -0.91 7.01 -14.74
N GLU A 62 -1.81 7.29 -15.67
CA GLU A 62 -3.20 7.61 -15.36
C GLU A 62 -4.01 6.40 -14.86
N LYS A 63 -3.47 5.20 -15.05
CA LYS A 63 -4.15 3.97 -14.63
C LYS A 63 -3.97 3.73 -13.13
N PRO A 64 -5.05 3.66 -12.36
CA PRO A 64 -4.94 3.45 -10.92
C PRO A 64 -4.43 2.04 -10.59
N ILE A 65 -3.65 1.95 -9.52
CA ILE A 65 -3.19 0.67 -8.96
C ILE A 65 -4.39 -0.03 -8.32
N ARG A 66 -4.52 -1.32 -8.57
CA ARG A 66 -5.55 -2.16 -7.95
C ARG A 66 -4.99 -2.84 -6.70
N LEU A 67 -5.82 -2.98 -5.68
CA LEU A 67 -5.50 -3.69 -4.45
C LEU A 67 -6.32 -4.97 -4.37
N VAL A 68 -5.65 -6.11 -4.25
CA VAL A 68 -6.28 -7.44 -4.24
C VAL A 68 -5.81 -8.25 -3.04
N GLY A 69 -6.75 -8.84 -2.31
CA GLY A 69 -6.43 -9.78 -1.23
C GLY A 69 -6.29 -11.22 -1.75
N PHE A 70 -5.31 -11.96 -1.26
CA PHE A 70 -5.17 -13.39 -1.57
C PHE A 70 -5.29 -14.28 -0.33
N SER A 71 -5.70 -15.53 -0.56
CA SER A 71 -5.92 -16.51 0.49
C SER A 71 -4.64 -17.14 1.02
N LYS A 72 -4.73 -17.84 2.15
CA LYS A 72 -3.60 -18.61 2.73
C LYS A 72 -3.03 -19.64 1.75
N ALA A 73 -3.89 -20.35 1.04
CA ALA A 73 -3.45 -21.32 0.05
C ALA A 73 -2.64 -20.68 -1.09
N CYS A 74 -3.04 -19.49 -1.52
CA CYS A 74 -2.30 -18.71 -2.51
C CYS A 74 -0.96 -18.20 -1.94
N GLU A 75 -0.95 -17.75 -0.68
CA GLU A 75 0.27 -17.36 0.03
C GLU A 75 1.31 -18.49 0.04
N ASP A 76 0.90 -19.70 0.39
CA ASP A 76 1.78 -20.86 0.44
C ASP A 76 2.35 -21.19 -0.95
N ARG A 77 1.54 -21.12 -1.99
CA ARG A 77 1.98 -21.34 -3.38
C ARG A 77 2.96 -20.25 -3.85
N LEU A 78 2.70 -18.99 -3.54
CA LEU A 78 3.59 -17.88 -3.86
C LEU A 78 4.90 -17.98 -3.09
N SER A 79 4.86 -18.34 -1.82
CA SER A 79 6.04 -18.54 -0.99
C SER A 79 6.94 -19.65 -1.56
N ALA A 80 6.36 -20.76 -1.98
CA ALA A 80 7.08 -21.86 -2.62
C ALA A 80 7.69 -21.44 -3.96
N ALA A 81 6.91 -20.73 -4.80
CA ALA A 81 7.36 -20.29 -6.11
C ALA A 81 8.48 -19.25 -6.04
N LEU A 82 8.43 -18.35 -5.06
CA LEU A 82 9.41 -17.29 -4.86
C LEU A 82 10.62 -17.72 -4.00
N GLY A 83 10.53 -18.87 -3.36
CA GLY A 83 11.59 -19.38 -2.49
C GLY A 83 11.79 -18.57 -1.21
N ILE A 84 10.75 -17.91 -0.72
CA ILE A 84 10.76 -17.15 0.52
C ILE A 84 9.85 -17.79 1.56
N PRO A 85 10.14 -17.66 2.87
CA PRO A 85 9.38 -18.35 3.93
C PRO A 85 7.92 -17.92 4.00
N ARG A 86 7.63 -16.64 3.74
CA ARG A 86 6.30 -16.08 3.80
C ARG A 86 6.15 -14.86 2.91
N VAL A 87 5.11 -14.85 2.09
CA VAL A 87 4.74 -13.73 1.23
C VAL A 87 3.59 -12.95 1.85
N SER A 88 3.86 -11.74 2.33
CA SER A 88 2.83 -10.86 2.88
C SER A 88 2.18 -9.98 1.81
N SER A 89 2.95 -9.51 0.85
CA SER A 89 2.48 -8.68 -0.25
C SER A 89 3.37 -8.82 -1.47
N VAL A 90 2.77 -8.66 -2.64
CA VAL A 90 3.46 -8.69 -3.94
C VAL A 90 2.89 -7.59 -4.82
N ALA A 91 3.75 -6.78 -5.41
CA ALA A 91 3.37 -5.78 -6.37
C ALA A 91 3.76 -6.19 -7.79
N LEU A 92 2.85 -6.03 -8.73
CA LEU A 92 3.09 -6.24 -10.15
C LEU A 92 3.23 -4.90 -10.87
N ARG A 93 4.28 -4.79 -11.67
CA ARG A 93 4.47 -3.65 -12.57
C ARG A 93 3.59 -3.78 -13.82
N GLU A 94 3.27 -2.67 -14.43
CA GLU A 94 2.49 -2.60 -15.68
C GLU A 94 3.13 -3.41 -16.81
N ASP A 95 4.44 -3.40 -16.89
CA ASP A 95 5.23 -4.06 -17.92
C ASP A 95 5.74 -5.45 -17.52
N ALA A 96 5.22 -6.04 -16.44
CA ALA A 96 5.65 -7.36 -16.00
C ALA A 96 5.41 -8.42 -17.09
N PRO A 97 6.43 -9.20 -17.47
CA PRO A 97 6.30 -10.21 -18.51
C PRO A 97 5.30 -11.29 -18.10
N HIS A 98 4.49 -11.72 -19.06
CA HIS A 98 3.43 -12.74 -18.86
C HIS A 98 2.33 -12.36 -17.85
N ALA A 99 2.30 -11.13 -17.35
CA ALA A 99 1.32 -10.68 -16.37
C ALA A 99 0.13 -9.91 -16.99
N LYS A 100 0.17 -9.58 -18.27
CA LYS A 100 -0.85 -8.76 -18.92
C LYS A 100 -2.26 -9.33 -18.74
N GLY A 101 -2.46 -10.61 -18.93
CA GLY A 101 -3.76 -11.25 -18.76
C GLY A 101 -4.28 -11.15 -17.33
N LEU A 102 -3.40 -11.29 -16.33
CA LEU A 102 -3.76 -11.13 -14.92
C LEU A 102 -4.10 -9.67 -14.60
N VAL A 103 -3.33 -8.73 -15.09
CA VAL A 103 -3.58 -7.30 -14.89
C VAL A 103 -4.90 -6.87 -15.52
N ASP A 104 -5.18 -7.30 -16.74
CA ASP A 104 -6.43 -7.01 -17.44
C ASP A 104 -7.63 -7.61 -16.69
N PHE A 105 -7.51 -8.85 -16.24
CA PHE A 105 -8.52 -9.51 -15.42
C PHE A 105 -8.82 -8.75 -14.12
N VAL A 106 -7.77 -8.34 -13.41
CA VAL A 106 -7.94 -7.58 -12.16
C VAL A 106 -8.59 -6.22 -12.44
N ARG A 107 -8.22 -5.55 -13.50
CA ARG A 107 -8.83 -4.26 -13.88
C ARG A 107 -10.31 -4.37 -14.21
N GLU A 108 -10.71 -5.47 -14.81
CA GLU A 108 -12.10 -5.72 -15.14
C GLU A 108 -12.95 -6.02 -13.90
N HIS A 109 -12.41 -6.76 -12.93
CA HIS A 109 -13.17 -7.29 -11.79
C HIS A 109 -12.98 -6.52 -10.48
N VAL A 110 -11.93 -5.73 -10.35
CA VAL A 110 -11.60 -5.00 -9.12
C VAL A 110 -11.63 -3.50 -9.36
N ALA A 111 -12.46 -2.80 -8.61
CA ALA A 111 -12.52 -1.34 -8.65
C ALA A 111 -11.23 -0.71 -8.09
N PRO A 112 -10.86 0.50 -8.54
CA PRO A 112 -9.76 1.26 -7.94
C PRO A 112 -10.08 1.62 -6.49
N VAL A 113 -9.03 1.79 -5.69
CA VAL A 113 -9.17 2.24 -4.31
C VAL A 113 -9.50 3.72 -4.31
N GLU A 114 -10.65 4.08 -3.72
CA GLU A 114 -11.07 5.46 -3.50
C GLU A 114 -11.05 5.80 -2.03
N ILE A 115 -10.42 6.91 -1.69
CA ILE A 115 -10.33 7.42 -0.32
C ILE A 115 -10.91 8.82 -0.29
N SER A 116 -11.98 8.99 0.47
CA SER A 116 -12.78 10.22 0.51
C SER A 116 -11.96 11.44 0.89
N TRP A 117 -11.21 11.37 2.00
CA TRP A 117 -10.41 12.50 2.46
C TRP A 117 -9.32 12.91 1.46
N LEU A 118 -8.78 11.95 0.72
CA LEU A 118 -7.74 12.21 -0.28
C LEU A 118 -8.33 12.93 -1.51
N ARG A 119 -9.57 12.61 -1.86
CA ARG A 119 -10.33 13.31 -2.91
C ARG A 119 -10.70 14.73 -2.46
N GLU A 120 -11.13 14.89 -1.23
CA GLU A 120 -11.46 16.19 -0.63
C GLU A 120 -10.22 17.10 -0.54
N ALA A 121 -9.09 16.56 -0.15
CA ALA A 121 -7.82 17.28 -0.11
C ALA A 121 -7.41 17.86 -1.50
N GLN A 122 -7.82 17.22 -2.59
CA GLN A 122 -7.58 17.75 -3.95
C GLN A 122 -8.38 19.01 -4.24
N SER A 123 -9.55 19.17 -3.63
CA SER A 123 -10.38 20.35 -3.86
C SER A 123 -9.82 21.61 -3.20
N GLY A 124 -8.80 21.47 -2.36
CA GLY A 124 -8.20 22.57 -1.60
C GLY A 124 -9.13 23.20 -0.56
N LYS A 125 -10.28 22.60 -0.31
CA LYS A 125 -11.19 23.03 0.74
C LYS A 125 -10.80 22.40 2.06
N PHE A 126 -10.23 23.21 2.93
CA PHE A 126 -10.03 22.82 4.31
C PHE A 126 -11.36 22.92 5.06
N LEU A 127 -11.73 21.86 5.76
CA LEU A 127 -12.86 21.91 6.67
C LEU A 127 -12.49 22.77 7.88
N GLU A 128 -13.43 23.62 8.30
CA GLU A 128 -13.23 24.38 9.53
C GLU A 128 -13.08 23.43 10.70
N THR A 129 -12.14 23.76 11.58
CA THR A 129 -11.94 22.98 12.81
C THR A 129 -13.17 23.20 13.72
N LYS A 130 -13.92 22.15 13.94
CA LYS A 130 -15.02 22.19 14.91
C LYS A 130 -14.42 22.19 16.31
N ILE A 131 -14.55 23.30 17.02
CA ILE A 131 -14.11 23.45 18.40
C ILE A 131 -15.36 23.43 19.30
N ASP A 132 -15.53 22.33 20.01
CA ASP A 132 -16.56 22.23 21.04
C ASP A 132 -15.95 22.65 22.39
N GLY A 133 -16.27 23.85 22.82
CA GLY A 133 -15.85 24.36 24.13
C GLY A 133 -16.59 23.67 25.27
N VAL A 134 -15.89 22.90 26.06
CA VAL A 134 -16.44 22.28 27.27
C VAL A 134 -16.13 23.17 28.47
N PRO A 135 -17.14 23.85 29.07
CA PRO A 135 -16.91 24.66 30.25
C PRO A 135 -16.55 23.76 31.44
N THR A 136 -15.35 23.93 31.94
CA THR A 136 -14.84 23.22 33.11
C THR A 136 -14.56 24.19 34.25
N LYS A 137 -14.84 23.76 35.48
CA LYS A 137 -14.46 24.53 36.66
C LYS A 137 -13.00 24.23 36.98
N VAL A 138 -12.19 25.27 37.05
CA VAL A 138 -10.82 25.16 37.55
C VAL A 138 -10.88 24.94 39.06
N GLY A 139 -10.32 23.81 39.50
CA GLY A 139 -10.27 23.52 40.94
C GLY A 139 -9.45 24.59 41.69
N THR A 140 -9.96 25.00 42.86
CA THR A 140 -9.21 25.89 43.74
C THR A 140 -7.92 25.21 44.19
N LYS A 141 -6.82 25.89 43.93
CA LYS A 141 -5.48 25.46 44.38
C LYS A 141 -5.49 25.42 45.92
N LYS A 142 -5.44 24.26 46.54
CA LYS A 142 -5.24 24.15 47.98
C LYS A 142 -3.94 24.85 48.34
N PRO A 143 -3.93 25.82 49.32
CA PRO A 143 -2.69 26.41 49.78
C PRO A 143 -1.78 25.32 50.31
N ARG A 144 -0.53 25.30 49.83
CA ARG A 144 0.50 24.43 50.42
C ARG A 144 0.73 24.91 51.86
N VAL A 145 0.38 24.07 52.82
CA VAL A 145 0.78 24.25 54.20
C VAL A 145 2.27 23.92 54.25
N SER A 146 3.08 24.93 54.47
CA SER A 146 4.51 24.77 54.71
C SER A 146 4.75 24.37 56.16
#